data_5e5db66e5a92bd48ac9ba9f783410a78
#
_entry.id   5e5db66e5a92bd48ac9ba9f783410a78
#
_cell.length_a   1.000
_cell.length_b   1.000
_cell.length_c   1.000
_cell.angle_alpha   90.00
_cell.angle_beta   90.00
_cell.angle_gamma   90.00
#
_symmetry.space_group_name_H-M   'P 1'
#
loop_
_entity.id
_entity.type
_entity.pdbx_description
1 polymer ?
#
loop_
_entity_poly.entity_id
_entity_poly.type
_entity_poly.pdbx_seq_one_letter_code
_entity_poly.pdbx_strand_id
1 'polypeptide(L)'
;YSTNKWKLAADACEEALKTAIEAGHGLYNFKEESLTNLPDGLMYSMNVRQAVTERFNRELVWGCGKSYTRDLQCHCQPRLAAYQIEKEYTCRGMYAPTLDIAEMFYSSNGVPIEEDKEWISSNGYSERYQVATATEADKYFVKEGYQTAKLNLNREPRFYGTLGFDGAS
;
A
#
# COMPACT_ATOMS: atom_id res chain seq x y z
N TYR A 1 5.28 24.50 23.15
CA TYR A 1 5.05 25.12 21.82
C TYR A 1 3.86 26.05 21.94
N SER A 2 3.94 27.29 21.37
CA SER A 2 2.84 28.22 21.46
C SER A 2 1.71 27.81 20.50
N THR A 3 0.47 27.95 20.93
CA THR A 3 -0.75 27.67 20.13
C THR A 3 -0.77 28.42 18.80
N ASN A 4 -0.10 29.55 18.72
CA ASN A 4 -0.01 30.37 17.50
C ASN A 4 0.79 29.69 16.39
N LYS A 5 1.82 28.90 16.70
CA LYS A 5 2.62 28.18 15.66
C LYS A 5 1.83 27.07 14.99
N TRP A 6 1.01 26.38 15.74
CA TRP A 6 0.11 25.35 15.20
C TRP A 6 -0.96 25.96 14.27
N LYS A 7 -1.50 27.10 14.68
CA LYS A 7 -2.47 27.82 13.85
C LYS A 7 -1.84 28.29 12.54
N LEU A 8 -0.65 28.90 12.57
CA LEU A 8 0.07 29.34 11.36
C LEU A 8 0.37 28.15 10.42
N ALA A 9 0.75 27.00 10.97
CA ALA A 9 0.98 25.82 10.16
C ALA A 9 -0.33 25.31 9.53
N ALA A 10 -1.43 25.26 10.28
CA ALA A 10 -2.73 24.85 9.76
C ALA A 10 -3.22 25.79 8.64
N ASP A 11 -3.13 27.11 8.86
CA ASP A 11 -3.53 28.13 7.90
C ASP A 11 -2.71 27.99 6.59
N ALA A 12 -1.38 27.77 6.69
CA ALA A 12 -0.52 27.58 5.53
C ALA A 12 -0.83 26.27 4.78
N CYS A 13 -1.13 25.18 5.49
CA CYS A 13 -1.54 23.92 4.86
C CYS A 13 -2.89 24.06 4.14
N GLU A 14 -3.85 24.78 4.74
CA GLU A 14 -5.15 25.03 4.12
C GLU A 14 -5.01 25.87 2.84
N GLU A 15 -4.19 26.90 2.86
CA GLU A 15 -3.90 27.74 1.68
C GLU A 15 -3.25 26.91 0.57
N ALA A 16 -2.25 26.09 0.91
CA ALA A 16 -1.58 25.20 -0.05
C ALA A 16 -2.56 24.20 -0.68
N LEU A 17 -3.46 23.62 0.12
CA LEU A 17 -4.50 22.71 -0.37
C LEU A 17 -5.46 23.40 -1.33
N LYS A 18 -5.96 24.60 -0.97
CA LYS A 18 -6.85 25.39 -1.84
C LYS A 18 -6.18 25.72 -3.18
N THR A 19 -4.94 26.20 -3.13
CA THR A 19 -4.17 26.54 -4.33
C THR A 19 -3.94 25.31 -5.23
N ALA A 20 -3.63 24.15 -4.64
CA ALA A 20 -3.46 22.91 -5.40
C ALA A 20 -4.78 22.48 -6.09
N ILE A 21 -5.91 22.56 -5.39
CA ILE A 21 -7.23 22.23 -5.97
C ILE A 21 -7.57 23.19 -7.10
N GLU A 22 -7.37 24.48 -6.92
CA GLU A 22 -7.60 25.51 -7.95
C GLU A 22 -6.72 25.30 -9.19
N ALA A 23 -5.51 24.77 -8.99
CA ALA A 23 -4.60 24.40 -10.08
C ALA A 23 -4.97 23.08 -10.79
N GLY A 24 -6.04 22.38 -10.36
CA GLY A 24 -6.52 21.15 -10.96
C GLY A 24 -5.97 19.86 -10.32
N HIS A 25 -5.21 19.98 -9.22
CA HIS A 25 -4.79 18.81 -8.46
C HIS A 25 -5.96 18.20 -7.68
N GLY A 26 -5.85 16.94 -7.35
CA GLY A 26 -6.87 16.21 -6.58
C GLY A 26 -6.40 14.79 -6.29
N LEU A 27 -7.16 14.03 -5.52
CA LEU A 27 -6.83 12.63 -5.26
C LEU A 27 -6.81 11.84 -6.57
N TYR A 28 -5.83 10.95 -6.68
CA TYR A 28 -5.70 10.06 -7.83
C TYR A 28 -6.89 9.09 -7.89
N ASN A 29 -7.44 8.92 -9.07
CA ASN A 29 -8.55 8.00 -9.32
C ASN A 29 -8.22 7.12 -10.53
N PHE A 30 -7.81 5.90 -10.29
CA PHE A 30 -7.43 4.94 -11.31
C PHE A 30 -8.52 4.70 -12.36
N LYS A 31 -9.79 4.72 -11.96
CA LYS A 31 -10.92 4.54 -12.86
C LYS A 31 -11.06 5.68 -13.88
N GLU A 32 -10.73 6.89 -13.47
CA GLU A 32 -10.77 8.07 -14.35
C GLU A 32 -9.54 8.14 -15.28
N GLU A 33 -8.39 7.71 -14.78
CA GLU A 33 -7.08 7.81 -15.45
C GLU A 33 -6.79 6.59 -16.36
N SER A 34 -7.44 5.44 -16.10
CA SER A 34 -7.22 4.18 -16.81
C SER A 34 -8.43 3.78 -17.67
N LEU A 35 -8.14 3.25 -18.85
CA LEU A 35 -9.15 2.62 -19.71
C LEU A 35 -9.52 1.19 -19.27
N THR A 36 -8.89 0.68 -18.22
CA THR A 36 -9.07 -0.69 -17.74
C THR A 36 -10.21 -0.76 -16.74
N ASN A 37 -11.19 -1.60 -17.01
CA ASN A 37 -12.27 -1.88 -16.06
C ASN A 37 -11.85 -3.02 -15.13
N LEU A 38 -11.57 -2.71 -13.87
CA LEU A 38 -11.19 -3.67 -12.84
C LEU A 38 -12.33 -3.86 -11.84
N PRO A 39 -12.38 -5.03 -11.15
CA PRO A 39 -13.25 -5.22 -10.01
C PRO A 39 -12.98 -4.19 -8.90
N ASP A 40 -14.03 -3.77 -8.17
CA ASP A 40 -13.93 -2.70 -7.16
C ASP A 40 -12.85 -2.95 -6.10
N GLY A 41 -12.67 -4.22 -5.68
CA GLY A 41 -11.62 -4.56 -4.72
C GLY A 41 -10.20 -4.25 -5.20
N LEU A 42 -9.92 -4.47 -6.49
CA LEU A 42 -8.64 -4.11 -7.10
C LEU A 42 -8.53 -2.61 -7.37
N MET A 43 -9.64 -1.94 -7.65
CA MET A 43 -9.66 -0.50 -7.95
C MET A 43 -9.02 0.32 -6.83
N TYR A 44 -9.38 0.03 -5.58
CA TYR A 44 -8.87 0.75 -4.42
C TYR A 44 -7.37 0.51 -4.19
N SER A 45 -6.88 -0.72 -4.37
CA SER A 45 -5.44 -0.99 -4.27
C SER A 45 -4.65 -0.34 -5.41
N MET A 46 -5.24 -0.26 -6.62
CA MET A 46 -4.65 0.45 -7.74
C MET A 46 -4.61 1.98 -7.53
N ASN A 47 -5.62 2.57 -6.89
CA ASN A 47 -5.57 3.98 -6.50
C ASN A 47 -4.35 4.27 -5.63
N VAL A 48 -4.08 3.44 -4.63
CA VAL A 48 -2.94 3.62 -3.74
C VAL A 48 -1.61 3.39 -4.47
N ARG A 49 -1.52 2.33 -5.24
CA ARG A 49 -0.29 1.95 -5.97
C ARG A 49 0.08 2.96 -7.03
N GLN A 50 -0.88 3.35 -7.87
CA GLN A 50 -0.63 4.21 -9.02
C GLN A 50 -0.43 5.68 -8.61
N ALA A 51 -1.02 6.13 -7.52
CA ALA A 51 -0.78 7.48 -7.00
C ALA A 51 0.71 7.78 -6.73
N VAL A 52 1.51 6.75 -6.41
CA VAL A 52 2.96 6.89 -6.15
C VAL A 52 3.84 6.40 -7.30
N THR A 53 3.32 5.61 -8.24
CA THR A 53 4.10 5.02 -9.34
C THR A 53 3.88 5.69 -10.68
N GLU A 54 2.72 6.30 -10.90
CA GLU A 54 2.41 7.00 -12.15
C GLU A 54 3.00 8.40 -12.16
N ARG A 55 3.72 8.71 -13.24
CA ARG A 55 4.37 10.02 -13.39
C ARG A 55 3.34 11.10 -13.70
N PHE A 56 3.53 12.26 -13.08
CA PHE A 56 2.74 13.47 -13.37
C PHE A 56 1.23 13.29 -13.19
N ASN A 57 0.83 12.38 -12.30
CA ASN A 57 -0.58 12.22 -11.96
C ASN A 57 -1.11 13.46 -11.21
N ARG A 58 -2.44 13.58 -11.16
CA ARG A 58 -3.11 14.75 -10.57
C ARG A 58 -2.91 14.94 -9.06
N GLU A 59 -2.47 13.91 -8.33
CA GLU A 59 -2.19 14.00 -6.89
C GLU A 59 -0.79 14.57 -6.62
N LEU A 60 0.11 14.49 -7.60
CA LEU A 60 1.48 14.95 -7.45
C LEU A 60 1.59 16.46 -7.59
N VAL A 61 1.71 17.20 -6.49
CA VAL A 61 1.93 18.67 -6.48
C VAL A 61 3.39 19.01 -6.74
N TRP A 62 4.33 18.25 -6.17
CA TRP A 62 5.77 18.46 -6.33
C TRP A 62 6.52 17.15 -6.44
N GLY A 63 7.21 16.94 -7.55
CA GLY A 63 8.02 15.75 -7.79
C GLY A 63 9.50 16.04 -7.91
N CYS A 64 10.34 15.16 -7.35
CA CYS A 64 11.78 15.20 -7.55
C CYS A 64 12.16 14.45 -8.83
N GLY A 65 12.57 15.17 -9.88
CA GLY A 65 12.97 14.56 -11.17
C GLY A 65 14.37 13.94 -11.18
N LYS A 66 15.15 14.07 -10.10
CA LYS A 66 16.54 13.58 -9.99
C LYS A 66 16.65 12.50 -8.91
N SER A 67 15.75 11.53 -8.89
CA SER A 67 15.79 10.45 -7.91
C SER A 67 16.49 9.20 -8.48
N TYR A 68 17.25 8.50 -7.63
CA TYR A 68 17.78 7.17 -7.90
C TYR A 68 16.70 6.09 -7.70
N THR A 69 15.53 6.28 -8.32
CA THR A 69 14.35 5.42 -8.15
C THR A 69 14.65 3.97 -8.46
N ARG A 70 15.52 3.70 -9.42
CA ARG A 70 15.91 2.34 -9.78
C ARG A 70 16.58 1.59 -8.64
N ASP A 71 17.55 2.23 -7.95
CA ASP A 71 18.24 1.60 -6.83
C ASP A 71 17.25 1.33 -5.69
N LEU A 72 16.38 2.27 -5.38
CA LEU A 72 15.32 2.10 -4.39
C LEU A 72 14.40 0.93 -4.76
N GLN A 73 13.93 0.86 -5.99
CA GLN A 73 13.06 -0.23 -6.48
C GLN A 73 13.75 -1.59 -6.35
N CYS A 74 15.02 -1.70 -6.79
CA CYS A 74 15.76 -2.95 -6.67
C CYS A 74 15.97 -3.40 -5.22
N HIS A 75 16.05 -2.46 -4.27
CA HIS A 75 16.24 -2.78 -2.85
C HIS A 75 14.92 -3.07 -2.13
N CYS A 76 13.80 -2.46 -2.55
CA CYS A 76 12.49 -2.66 -1.94
C CYS A 76 11.76 -3.91 -2.46
N GLN A 77 12.01 -4.31 -3.71
CA GLN A 77 11.32 -5.47 -4.28
C GLN A 77 11.87 -6.80 -3.74
N PRO A 78 11.00 -7.75 -3.40
CA PRO A 78 11.43 -9.07 -2.99
C PRO A 78 12.12 -9.81 -4.15
N ARG A 79 12.98 -10.75 -3.83
CA ARG A 79 13.62 -11.61 -4.83
C ARG A 79 12.58 -12.55 -5.43
N LEU A 80 12.30 -12.41 -6.72
CA LEU A 80 11.26 -13.16 -7.41
C LEU A 80 11.71 -14.54 -7.90
N ALA A 81 13.01 -14.74 -8.14
CA ALA A 81 13.54 -16.04 -8.62
C ALA A 81 15.00 -16.25 -8.22
N ALA A 82 15.32 -17.50 -7.86
CA ALA A 82 16.66 -17.86 -7.36
C ALA A 82 17.77 -17.72 -8.42
N TYR A 83 17.48 -17.82 -9.71
CA TYR A 83 18.46 -17.74 -10.79
C TYR A 83 18.81 -16.31 -11.25
N GLN A 84 18.13 -15.30 -10.72
CA GLN A 84 18.42 -13.89 -11.02
C GLN A 84 19.60 -13.34 -10.21
N ILE A 85 20.52 -14.20 -9.77
CA ILE A 85 21.54 -13.89 -8.75
C ILE A 85 22.69 -13.06 -9.29
N GLU A 86 22.92 -12.99 -10.59
CA GLU A 86 24.25 -12.62 -11.10
C GLU A 86 24.40 -11.23 -11.70
N LYS A 87 23.43 -10.31 -11.56
CA LYS A 87 23.57 -9.00 -12.22
C LYS A 87 23.19 -7.83 -11.30
N GLU A 88 23.81 -6.69 -11.58
CA GLU A 88 23.63 -5.39 -10.90
C GLU A 88 22.18 -4.94 -10.66
N TYR A 89 21.24 -5.61 -11.29
CA TYR A 89 19.80 -5.24 -11.33
C TYR A 89 18.90 -6.24 -10.61
N THR A 90 19.45 -7.08 -9.79
CA THR A 90 18.67 -8.09 -9.04
C THR A 90 17.89 -7.43 -7.92
N CYS A 91 16.60 -7.70 -7.82
CA CYS A 91 15.79 -7.31 -6.68
C CYS A 91 16.33 -7.97 -5.42
N ARG A 92 16.67 -7.19 -4.41
CA ARG A 92 17.44 -7.65 -3.23
C ARG A 92 16.58 -7.82 -1.99
N GLY A 93 15.41 -7.17 -1.91
CA GLY A 93 14.54 -7.21 -0.74
C GLY A 93 15.25 -6.73 0.55
N MET A 94 16.11 -5.71 0.43
CA MET A 94 16.90 -5.21 1.57
C MET A 94 16.13 -4.23 2.43
N TYR A 95 15.17 -3.52 1.84
CA TYR A 95 14.30 -2.59 2.54
C TYR A 95 12.94 -3.26 2.71
N ALA A 96 12.69 -3.74 3.90
CA ALA A 96 11.39 -4.28 4.29
C ALA A 96 10.85 -3.47 5.47
N PRO A 97 9.55 -3.18 5.53
CA PRO A 97 8.94 -2.60 6.71
C PRO A 97 9.02 -3.59 7.88
N THR A 98 8.93 -3.07 9.10
CA THR A 98 8.80 -3.92 10.28
C THR A 98 7.41 -4.58 10.30
N LEU A 99 7.27 -5.68 11.05
CA LEU A 99 5.96 -6.31 11.24
C LEU A 99 4.96 -5.36 11.89
N ASP A 100 5.42 -4.48 12.78
CA ASP A 100 4.57 -3.46 13.40
C ASP A 100 3.87 -2.57 12.36
N ILE A 101 4.59 -2.17 11.30
CA ILE A 101 3.99 -1.40 10.21
C ILE A 101 2.92 -2.22 9.49
N ALA A 102 3.15 -3.50 9.24
CA ALA A 102 2.14 -4.37 8.63
C ALA A 102 0.90 -4.53 9.52
N GLU A 103 1.08 -4.57 10.84
CA GLU A 103 -0.03 -4.65 11.82
C GLU A 103 -0.84 -3.35 11.90
N MET A 104 -0.22 -2.18 11.69
CA MET A 104 -0.90 -0.88 11.73
C MET A 104 -1.92 -0.66 10.62
N PHE A 105 -1.85 -1.40 9.53
CA PHE A 105 -2.91 -1.38 8.52
C PHE A 105 -4.19 -1.98 9.08
N TYR A 106 -5.32 -1.50 8.61
CA TYR A 106 -6.63 -1.94 9.08
C TYR A 106 -7.07 -3.28 8.46
N SER A 107 -8.05 -3.89 9.08
CA SER A 107 -8.78 -5.02 8.51
C SER A 107 -9.60 -4.59 7.28
N SER A 108 -10.18 -5.55 6.57
CA SER A 108 -11.15 -5.29 5.50
C SER A 108 -12.40 -4.54 5.98
N ASN A 109 -12.67 -4.53 7.28
CA ASN A 109 -13.77 -3.80 7.92
C ASN A 109 -13.39 -2.33 8.26
N GLY A 110 -12.17 -1.90 7.97
CA GLY A 110 -11.70 -0.53 8.18
C GLY A 110 -11.43 -0.17 9.64
N VAL A 111 -11.11 -1.15 10.49
CA VAL A 111 -10.73 -0.96 11.89
C VAL A 111 -9.39 -1.64 12.19
N PRO A 112 -8.66 -1.21 13.25
CA PRO A 112 -7.45 -1.91 13.68
C PRO A 112 -7.71 -3.40 13.89
N ILE A 113 -6.77 -4.25 13.48
CA ILE A 113 -6.98 -5.72 13.53
C ILE A 113 -7.14 -6.26 14.94
N GLU A 114 -6.56 -5.60 15.96
CA GLU A 114 -6.72 -5.93 17.36
C GLU A 114 -8.08 -5.55 17.93
N GLU A 115 -8.81 -4.64 17.28
CA GLU A 115 -10.14 -4.17 17.68
C GLU A 115 -11.26 -4.79 16.80
N ASP A 116 -10.92 -5.45 15.72
CA ASP A 116 -11.86 -6.05 14.80
C ASP A 116 -12.51 -7.31 15.39
N LYS A 117 -13.83 -7.29 15.52
CA LYS A 117 -14.60 -8.38 16.12
C LYS A 117 -14.47 -9.70 15.35
N GLU A 118 -14.34 -9.65 14.03
CA GLU A 118 -14.15 -10.86 13.21
C GLU A 118 -12.77 -11.46 13.43
N TRP A 119 -11.74 -10.62 13.49
CA TRP A 119 -10.38 -11.04 13.81
C TRP A 119 -10.27 -11.62 15.23
N ILE A 120 -10.92 -11.01 16.21
CA ILE A 120 -10.92 -11.49 17.60
C ILE A 120 -11.67 -12.82 17.71
N SER A 121 -12.89 -12.91 17.15
CA SER A 121 -13.73 -14.11 17.26
C SER A 121 -13.17 -15.33 16.54
N SER A 122 -12.39 -15.13 15.48
CA SER A 122 -11.73 -16.20 14.72
C SER A 122 -10.32 -16.54 15.23
N ASN A 123 -9.90 -16.02 16.38
CA ASN A 123 -8.52 -16.04 16.85
C ASN A 123 -7.50 -15.46 15.85
N GLY A 124 -7.94 -14.70 14.86
CA GLY A 124 -7.12 -14.19 13.80
C GLY A 124 -5.99 -13.31 14.31
N TYR A 125 -6.28 -12.42 15.27
CA TYR A 125 -5.25 -11.56 15.83
C TYR A 125 -4.20 -12.33 16.65
N SER A 126 -4.60 -13.26 17.52
CA SER A 126 -3.67 -14.05 18.33
C SER A 126 -2.82 -15.02 17.49
N GLU A 127 -3.35 -15.47 16.35
CA GLU A 127 -2.72 -16.40 15.43
C GLU A 127 -2.21 -15.73 14.14
N ARG A 128 -2.08 -14.41 14.11
CA ARG A 128 -1.78 -13.65 12.88
C ARG A 128 -0.50 -14.06 12.15
N TYR A 129 0.44 -14.65 12.86
CA TYR A 129 1.68 -15.18 12.27
C TYR A 129 1.62 -16.66 11.88
N GLN A 130 0.52 -17.33 12.16
CA GLN A 130 0.35 -18.70 11.71
C GLN A 130 0.00 -18.75 10.23
N VAL A 131 0.35 -19.86 9.60
CA VAL A 131 0.06 -20.10 8.19
C VAL A 131 -1.44 -20.36 7.99
N ALA A 132 -2.00 -19.71 7.00
CA ALA A 132 -3.36 -19.96 6.52
C ALA A 132 -3.34 -20.12 4.99
N THR A 133 -4.35 -20.76 4.45
CA THR A 133 -4.51 -20.94 3.01
C THR A 133 -5.46 -19.90 2.47
N ALA A 134 -5.02 -19.13 1.47
CA ALA A 134 -5.85 -18.15 0.78
C ALA A 134 -7.01 -18.85 0.05
N THR A 135 -8.17 -18.23 0.11
CA THR A 135 -9.42 -18.72 -0.49
C THR A 135 -9.76 -17.97 -1.77
N GLU A 136 -10.84 -18.36 -2.44
CA GLU A 136 -11.34 -17.61 -3.60
C GLU A 136 -11.68 -16.14 -3.26
N ALA A 137 -12.06 -15.84 -2.02
CA ALA A 137 -12.33 -14.49 -1.57
C ALA A 137 -11.08 -13.58 -1.63
N ASP A 138 -9.89 -14.16 -1.48
CA ASP A 138 -8.61 -13.48 -1.47
C ASP A 138 -7.98 -13.33 -2.87
N LYS A 139 -8.56 -13.95 -3.91
CA LYS A 139 -7.98 -14.13 -5.25
C LYS A 139 -7.45 -12.87 -5.94
N TYR A 140 -7.92 -11.70 -5.56
CA TYR A 140 -7.45 -10.43 -6.12
C TYR A 140 -6.14 -9.94 -5.50
N PHE A 141 -5.76 -10.48 -4.35
CA PHE A 141 -4.61 -10.02 -3.58
C PHE A 141 -3.61 -11.13 -3.28
N VAL A 142 -4.12 -12.35 -3.13
CA VAL A 142 -3.31 -13.53 -2.86
C VAL A 142 -3.82 -14.68 -3.74
N LYS A 143 -2.90 -15.41 -4.37
CA LYS A 143 -3.27 -16.54 -5.22
C LYS A 143 -4.08 -17.57 -4.41
N GLU A 144 -5.23 -17.96 -4.92
CA GLU A 144 -6.06 -19.02 -4.31
C GLU A 144 -5.25 -20.31 -4.06
N GLY A 145 -5.44 -20.90 -2.90
CA GLY A 145 -4.73 -22.09 -2.45
C GLY A 145 -3.30 -21.83 -1.97
N TYR A 146 -2.81 -20.59 -2.03
CA TYR A 146 -1.48 -20.24 -1.55
C TYR A 146 -1.45 -20.19 -0.02
N GLN A 147 -0.37 -20.72 0.57
CA GLN A 147 -0.14 -20.66 2.01
C GLN A 147 0.64 -19.41 2.38
N THR A 148 0.04 -18.54 3.16
CA THR A 148 0.63 -17.29 3.64
C THR A 148 0.31 -17.08 5.12
N ALA A 149 0.91 -16.08 5.76
CA ALA A 149 0.56 -15.73 7.13
C ALA A 149 -0.88 -15.17 7.20
N LYS A 150 -1.62 -15.50 8.25
CA LYS A 150 -2.97 -14.93 8.47
C LYS A 150 -2.96 -13.40 8.43
N LEU A 151 -1.86 -12.78 8.88
CA LEU A 151 -1.65 -11.33 8.82
C LEU A 151 -1.86 -10.72 7.43
N ASN A 152 -1.65 -11.51 6.38
CA ASN A 152 -1.74 -11.08 4.98
C ASN A 152 -3.15 -11.21 4.37
N LEU A 153 -4.11 -11.75 5.12
CA LEU A 153 -5.48 -11.98 4.66
C LEU A 153 -6.46 -11.02 5.34
N ASN A 154 -7.59 -10.76 4.68
CA ASN A 154 -8.66 -9.89 5.21
C ASN A 154 -8.18 -8.49 5.64
N ARG A 155 -7.35 -7.87 4.81
CA ARG A 155 -6.80 -6.53 5.06
C ARG A 155 -7.44 -5.48 4.15
N GLU A 156 -7.31 -4.23 4.54
CA GLU A 156 -7.74 -3.10 3.72
C GLU A 156 -6.95 -3.00 2.40
N PRO A 157 -7.51 -2.38 1.34
CA PRO A 157 -6.83 -2.24 0.05
C PRO A 157 -5.48 -1.55 0.11
N ARG A 158 -5.27 -0.61 1.06
CA ARG A 158 -3.98 0.06 1.26
C ARG A 158 -2.86 -0.90 1.64
N PHE A 159 -3.16 -1.94 2.41
CA PHE A 159 -2.21 -2.99 2.73
C PHE A 159 -1.66 -3.63 1.46
N TYR A 160 -2.54 -4.10 0.59
CA TYR A 160 -2.18 -4.78 -0.66
C TYR A 160 -1.57 -3.84 -1.71
N GLY A 161 -1.92 -2.56 -1.67
CA GLY A 161 -1.34 -1.54 -2.55
C GLY A 161 0.07 -1.09 -2.16
N THR A 162 0.44 -1.28 -0.88
CA THR A 162 1.69 -0.74 -0.31
C THR A 162 2.73 -1.83 -0.01
N LEU A 163 2.30 -2.99 0.49
CA LEU A 163 3.19 -4.05 0.96
C LEU A 163 3.28 -5.20 -0.05
N GLY A 164 4.50 -5.58 -0.41
CA GLY A 164 4.78 -6.82 -1.11
C GLY A 164 5.14 -7.92 -0.11
N PHE A 165 4.47 -9.07 -0.20
CA PHE A 165 4.70 -10.23 0.65
C PHE A 165 4.61 -11.52 -0.18
N ASP A 166 5.01 -12.63 0.40
CA ASP A 166 5.01 -13.91 -0.29
C ASP A 166 3.56 -14.39 -0.58
N GLY A 167 3.28 -14.64 -1.86
CA GLY A 167 1.96 -14.98 -2.37
C GLY A 167 1.10 -13.80 -2.82
N ALA A 168 1.58 -12.55 -2.71
CA ALA A 168 0.87 -11.39 -3.26
C ALA A 168 0.79 -11.48 -4.79
N SER A 169 -0.37 -11.13 -5.37
CA SER A 169 -0.66 -11.12 -6.81
C SER A 169 -0.71 -9.71 -7.39
#